data_158dd58c410d47438127fc549a1ba045
#
_entry.id   158dd58c410d47438127fc549a1ba045
#
_cell.length_a   1.000
_cell.length_b   1.000
_cell.length_c   1.000
_cell.angle_alpha   90.00
_cell.angle_beta   90.00
_cell.angle_gamma   90.00
#
_symmetry.space_group_name_H-M   'P 1'
#
loop_
_entity.id
_entity.type
_entity.pdbx_description
1 polymer ?
#
loop_
_entity_poly.entity_id
_entity_poly.type
_entity_poly.pdbx_seq_one_letter_code
_entity_poly.pdbx_strand_id
1 'polypeptide(L)'
;VLRLPMEFFSQRMAGDIQMRRSSNAAVANSLVNTLAPLALNAAMMAFYLVVMLRYSWILTLVGLASILINLVMSRVISKKRINITRVQMRDAGKLAGATVAGIEMIETIKAGGAENGFFARWAGYQASVNTQSVKFTKLDAYLGLIPTLVSGLTSTAVLMLGVWFAINGTFTVGMIMAFQGFLTAFTSPASALISAGQSLQEMRTQMERIEDVM
;
A
#
# COMPACT_ATOMS: atom_id res chain seq x y z
N VAL A 1 -18.62 -17.19 -15.97
CA VAL A 1 -17.72 -17.17 -17.14
C VAL A 1 -18.27 -18.05 -18.26
N LEU A 2 -18.65 -19.33 -18.04
CA LEU A 2 -19.10 -20.26 -19.11
C LEU A 2 -20.44 -19.90 -19.77
N ARG A 3 -21.20 -18.93 -19.25
CA ARG A 3 -22.46 -18.44 -19.82
C ARG A 3 -22.30 -17.17 -20.67
N LEU A 4 -21.08 -16.69 -20.84
CA LEU A 4 -20.79 -15.47 -21.62
C LEU A 4 -20.78 -15.80 -23.12
N PRO A 5 -21.17 -14.84 -23.99
CA PRO A 5 -21.19 -15.04 -25.44
C PRO A 5 -19.78 -15.23 -26.01
N MET A 6 -19.67 -15.92 -27.15
CA MET A 6 -18.39 -16.25 -27.80
C MET A 6 -17.57 -15.00 -28.15
N GLU A 7 -18.20 -13.90 -28.46
CA GLU A 7 -17.53 -12.62 -28.78
C GLU A 7 -16.69 -12.09 -27.63
N PHE A 8 -17.08 -12.39 -26.38
CA PHE A 8 -16.31 -12.04 -25.19
C PHE A 8 -14.95 -12.75 -25.16
N PHE A 9 -14.92 -14.03 -25.58
CA PHE A 9 -13.69 -14.84 -25.57
C PHE A 9 -12.77 -14.54 -26.75
N SER A 10 -13.32 -14.14 -27.90
CA SER A 10 -12.52 -13.82 -29.08
C SER A 10 -11.69 -12.52 -28.95
N GLN A 11 -12.13 -11.60 -28.09
CA GLN A 11 -11.47 -10.31 -27.88
C GLN A 11 -10.50 -10.30 -26.70
N ARG A 12 -10.40 -11.40 -25.91
CA ARG A 12 -9.61 -11.43 -24.65
C ARG A 12 -8.78 -12.70 -24.53
N MET A 13 -7.56 -12.55 -24.06
CA MET A 13 -6.66 -13.68 -23.83
C MET A 13 -7.13 -14.53 -22.65
N ALA A 14 -6.95 -15.85 -22.73
CA ALA A 14 -7.28 -16.80 -21.67
C ALA A 14 -6.67 -16.43 -20.30
N GLY A 15 -5.46 -15.85 -20.34
CA GLY A 15 -4.78 -15.31 -19.13
C GLY A 15 -5.52 -14.17 -18.45
N ASP A 16 -6.21 -13.31 -19.19
CA ASP A 16 -7.00 -12.21 -18.61
C ASP A 16 -8.22 -12.75 -17.84
N ILE A 17 -8.85 -13.79 -18.35
CA ILE A 17 -9.98 -14.47 -17.70
C ILE A 17 -9.52 -15.17 -16.41
N GLN A 18 -8.36 -15.82 -16.43
CA GLN A 18 -7.78 -16.46 -15.24
C GLN A 18 -7.40 -15.40 -14.18
N MET A 19 -6.86 -14.28 -14.60
CA MET A 19 -6.49 -13.17 -13.71
C MET A 19 -7.72 -12.56 -13.01
N ARG A 20 -8.86 -12.48 -13.70
CA ARG A 20 -10.14 -12.01 -13.14
C ARG A 20 -10.70 -12.97 -12.10
N ARG A 21 -10.55 -14.28 -12.31
CA ARG A 21 -10.94 -15.29 -11.31
C ARG A 21 -10.08 -15.16 -10.04
N SER A 22 -8.76 -14.97 -10.17
CA SER A 22 -7.88 -14.77 -9.04
C SER A 22 -8.15 -13.46 -8.30
N SER A 23 -8.58 -12.41 -9.02
CA SER A 23 -8.98 -11.13 -8.44
C SER A 23 -10.19 -11.25 -7.52
N ASN A 24 -11.17 -12.11 -7.85
CA ASN A 24 -12.34 -12.34 -6.99
C ASN A 24 -11.94 -12.95 -5.62
N ALA A 25 -11.06 -13.94 -5.63
CA ALA A 25 -10.52 -14.51 -4.39
C ALA A 25 -9.68 -13.49 -3.60
N ALA A 26 -8.91 -12.65 -4.29
CA ALA A 26 -8.13 -11.59 -3.67
C ALA A 26 -9.03 -10.53 -3.02
N VAL A 27 -10.13 -10.13 -3.68
CA VAL A 27 -11.12 -9.20 -3.12
C VAL A 27 -11.78 -9.79 -1.86
N ALA A 28 -12.22 -11.04 -1.90
CA ALA A 28 -12.83 -11.70 -0.74
C ALA A 28 -11.87 -11.78 0.45
N ASN A 29 -10.64 -12.20 0.22
CA ASN A 29 -9.61 -12.25 1.27
C ASN A 29 -9.26 -10.85 1.80
N SER A 30 -9.18 -9.85 0.93
CA SER A 30 -8.92 -8.46 1.34
C SER A 30 -10.05 -7.89 2.17
N LEU A 31 -11.31 -8.20 1.85
CA LEU A 31 -12.47 -7.78 2.65
C LEU A 31 -12.38 -8.32 4.08
N VAL A 32 -12.16 -9.63 4.24
CA VAL A 32 -12.08 -10.26 5.56
C VAL A 32 -10.87 -9.74 6.34
N ASN A 33 -9.69 -9.72 5.73
CA ASN A 33 -8.45 -9.35 6.40
C ASN A 33 -8.31 -7.83 6.62
N THR A 34 -9.12 -7.00 5.96
CA THR A 34 -9.07 -5.55 6.11
C THR A 34 -10.20 -5.04 7.00
N LEU A 35 -11.44 -5.48 6.79
CA LEU A 35 -12.59 -4.92 7.50
C LEU A 35 -12.64 -5.33 8.97
N ALA A 36 -12.32 -6.58 9.30
CA ALA A 36 -12.37 -7.04 10.70
C ALA A 36 -11.32 -6.33 11.58
N PRO A 37 -10.03 -6.22 11.19
CA PRO A 37 -9.07 -5.42 11.94
C PRO A 37 -9.40 -3.92 11.98
N LEU A 38 -10.06 -3.40 10.94
CA LEU A 38 -10.41 -1.98 10.84
C LEU A 38 -11.36 -1.54 11.95
N ALA A 39 -12.39 -2.33 12.25
CA ALA A 39 -13.31 -2.05 13.34
C ALA A 39 -12.62 -2.06 14.70
N LEU A 40 -11.74 -3.05 14.93
CA LEU A 40 -10.95 -3.13 16.16
C LEU A 40 -10.00 -1.94 16.31
N ASN A 41 -9.26 -1.61 15.24
CA ASN A 41 -8.34 -0.48 15.25
C ASN A 41 -9.06 0.86 15.46
N ALA A 42 -10.26 1.04 14.90
CA ALA A 42 -11.07 2.24 15.13
C ALA A 42 -11.51 2.35 16.61
N ALA A 43 -11.95 1.25 17.22
CA ALA A 43 -12.31 1.22 18.64
C ALA A 43 -11.11 1.52 19.55
N MET A 44 -9.95 0.90 19.27
CA MET A 44 -8.71 1.16 20.02
C MET A 44 -8.25 2.60 19.87
N MET A 45 -8.33 3.16 18.66
CA MET A 45 -7.96 4.56 18.41
C MET A 45 -8.85 5.51 19.21
N ALA A 46 -10.18 5.28 19.24
CA ALA A 46 -11.11 6.08 20.03
C ALA A 46 -10.82 5.98 21.52
N PHE A 47 -10.53 4.79 22.02
CA PHE A 47 -10.18 4.57 23.43
C PHE A 47 -8.91 5.33 23.82
N TYR A 48 -7.81 5.16 23.06
CA TYR A 48 -6.56 5.88 23.36
C TYR A 48 -6.70 7.39 23.26
N LEU A 49 -7.50 7.88 22.30
CA LEU A 49 -7.76 9.31 22.16
C LEU A 49 -8.45 9.88 23.41
N VAL A 50 -9.46 9.20 23.94
CA VAL A 50 -10.14 9.61 25.16
C VAL A 50 -9.18 9.62 26.34
N VAL A 51 -8.35 8.59 26.48
CA VAL A 51 -7.33 8.52 27.54
C VAL A 51 -6.34 9.67 27.43
N MET A 52 -5.78 9.91 26.23
CA MET A 52 -4.81 10.98 26.00
C MET A 52 -5.38 12.37 26.30
N LEU A 53 -6.64 12.63 25.93
CA LEU A 53 -7.33 13.89 26.25
C LEU A 53 -7.49 14.12 27.75
N ARG A 54 -7.66 13.04 28.53
CA ARG A 54 -7.73 13.12 29.99
C ARG A 54 -6.40 13.48 30.65
N TYR A 55 -5.27 13.12 30.02
CA TYR A 55 -3.94 13.48 30.50
C TYR A 55 -3.57 14.92 30.13
N SER A 56 -3.66 15.28 28.86
CA SER A 56 -3.35 16.64 28.39
C SER A 56 -3.91 16.86 26.98
N TRP A 57 -4.78 17.86 26.84
CA TRP A 57 -5.31 18.23 25.54
C TRP A 57 -4.23 18.81 24.60
N ILE A 58 -3.23 19.52 25.15
CA ILE A 58 -2.15 20.13 24.36
C ILE A 58 -1.26 19.05 23.73
N LEU A 59 -0.82 18.06 24.54
CA LEU A 59 0.01 16.96 24.03
C LEU A 59 -0.77 16.09 23.05
N THR A 60 -2.07 15.90 23.28
CA THR A 60 -2.95 15.16 22.36
C THR A 60 -3.08 15.87 21.02
N LEU A 61 -3.13 17.21 21.02
CA LEU A 61 -3.17 18.01 19.79
C LEU A 61 -1.89 17.85 18.95
N VAL A 62 -0.74 17.78 19.60
CA VAL A 62 0.54 17.47 18.93
C VAL A 62 0.52 16.07 18.29
N GLY A 63 0.01 15.06 19.02
CA GLY A 63 -0.15 13.71 18.48
C GLY A 63 -1.11 13.65 17.28
N LEU A 64 -2.26 14.34 17.36
CA LEU A 64 -3.21 14.45 16.24
C LEU A 64 -2.63 15.17 15.02
N ALA A 65 -1.89 16.25 15.24
CA ALA A 65 -1.20 16.96 14.18
C ALA A 65 -0.22 16.05 13.42
N SER A 66 0.53 15.21 14.17
CA SER A 66 1.42 14.19 13.59
C SER A 66 0.67 13.23 12.69
N ILE A 67 -0.49 12.72 13.11
CA ILE A 67 -1.30 11.80 12.31
C ILE A 67 -1.85 12.49 11.06
N LEU A 68 -2.31 13.73 11.17
CA LEU A 68 -2.75 14.51 10.01
C LEU A 68 -1.63 14.70 9.00
N ILE A 69 -0.41 15.03 9.45
CA ILE A 69 0.76 15.14 8.59
C ILE A 69 1.03 13.79 7.89
N ASN A 70 1.05 12.68 8.64
CA ASN A 70 1.24 11.34 8.09
C ASN A 70 0.15 10.97 7.08
N LEU A 71 -1.11 11.33 7.32
CA LEU A 71 -2.22 11.08 6.40
C LEU A 71 -2.08 11.86 5.09
N VAL A 72 -1.72 13.14 5.17
CA VAL A 72 -1.48 13.97 3.98
C VAL A 72 -0.30 13.42 3.17
N MET A 73 0.81 13.11 3.85
CA MET A 73 1.98 12.54 3.20
C MET A 73 1.69 11.18 2.57
N SER A 74 0.96 10.31 3.26
CA SER A 74 0.52 9.01 2.74
C SER A 74 -0.30 9.16 1.44
N ARG A 75 -1.21 10.13 1.36
CA ARG A 75 -1.97 10.41 0.13
C ARG A 75 -1.09 10.87 -1.03
N VAL A 76 -0.11 11.74 -0.75
CA VAL A 76 0.85 12.22 -1.77
C VAL A 76 1.70 11.06 -2.29
N ILE A 77 2.19 10.23 -1.39
CA ILE A 77 3.01 9.04 -1.69
C ILE A 77 2.20 8.04 -2.53
N SER A 78 0.98 7.74 -2.11
CA SER A 78 0.08 6.80 -2.79
C SER A 78 -0.18 7.20 -4.25
N LYS A 79 -0.46 8.48 -4.51
CA LYS A 79 -0.65 8.97 -5.89
C LYS A 79 0.57 8.74 -6.78
N LYS A 80 1.78 8.95 -6.26
CA LYS A 80 3.01 8.71 -7.02
C LYS A 80 3.26 7.22 -7.25
N ARG A 81 2.99 6.37 -6.25
CA ARG A 81 3.09 4.91 -6.37
C ARG A 81 2.18 4.34 -7.44
N ILE A 82 0.90 4.76 -7.48
CA ILE A 82 -0.09 4.27 -8.44
C ILE A 82 0.41 4.39 -9.89
N ASN A 83 1.01 5.52 -10.25
CA ASN A 83 1.50 5.73 -11.61
C ASN A 83 2.64 4.78 -11.96
N ILE A 84 3.60 4.56 -11.05
CA ILE A 84 4.72 3.62 -11.28
C ILE A 84 4.20 2.19 -11.36
N THR A 85 3.30 1.80 -10.46
CA THR A 85 2.71 0.46 -10.42
C THR A 85 1.93 0.14 -11.68
N ARG A 86 1.17 1.10 -12.24
CA ARG A 86 0.45 0.92 -13.51
C ARG A 86 1.40 0.60 -14.68
N VAL A 87 2.51 1.34 -14.77
CA VAL A 87 3.52 1.10 -15.82
C VAL A 87 4.20 -0.25 -15.61
N GLN A 88 4.56 -0.56 -14.38
CA GLN A 88 5.18 -1.84 -14.01
C GLN A 88 4.27 -3.03 -14.36
N MET A 89 2.98 -2.97 -14.02
CA MET A 89 2.01 -4.02 -14.34
C MET A 89 1.84 -4.21 -15.85
N ARG A 90 1.80 -3.12 -16.62
CA ARG A 90 1.73 -3.19 -18.08
C ARG A 90 2.97 -3.87 -18.67
N ASP A 91 4.14 -3.49 -18.21
CA ASP A 91 5.41 -4.02 -18.73
C ASP A 91 5.63 -5.47 -18.26
N ALA A 92 5.20 -5.83 -17.06
CA ALA A 92 5.16 -7.21 -16.57
C ALA A 92 4.21 -8.09 -17.41
N GLY A 93 3.05 -7.54 -17.82
CA GLY A 93 2.14 -8.24 -18.75
C GLY A 93 2.77 -8.53 -20.10
N LYS A 94 3.52 -7.56 -20.67
CA LYS A 94 4.26 -7.76 -21.92
C LYS A 94 5.36 -8.83 -21.78
N LEU A 95 6.08 -8.80 -20.66
CA LEU A 95 7.11 -9.80 -20.34
C LEU A 95 6.49 -11.20 -20.24
N ALA A 96 5.40 -11.35 -19.49
CA ALA A 96 4.69 -12.62 -19.33
C ALA A 96 4.19 -13.14 -20.69
N GLY A 97 3.56 -12.28 -21.49
CA GLY A 97 3.09 -12.63 -22.84
C GLY A 97 4.24 -13.06 -23.75
N ALA A 98 5.37 -12.35 -23.75
CA ALA A 98 6.55 -12.72 -24.51
C ALA A 98 7.14 -14.07 -24.03
N THR A 99 7.13 -14.34 -22.74
CA THR A 99 7.62 -15.61 -22.16
C THR A 99 6.76 -16.77 -22.63
N VAL A 100 5.42 -16.65 -22.52
CA VAL A 100 4.49 -17.71 -22.98
C VAL A 100 4.62 -17.95 -24.47
N ALA A 101 4.60 -16.89 -25.30
CA ALA A 101 4.77 -17.00 -26.74
C ALA A 101 6.12 -17.63 -27.12
N GLY A 102 7.19 -17.32 -26.38
CA GLY A 102 8.50 -17.93 -26.62
C GLY A 102 8.54 -19.43 -26.32
N ILE A 103 7.82 -19.87 -25.29
CA ILE A 103 7.70 -21.30 -24.94
C ILE A 103 6.85 -22.03 -25.99
N GLU A 104 5.71 -21.44 -26.39
CA GLU A 104 4.82 -22.02 -27.40
C GLU A 104 5.49 -22.13 -28.79
N MET A 105 6.34 -21.17 -29.13
CA MET A 105 7.02 -21.10 -30.43
C MET A 105 8.47 -21.61 -30.38
N ILE A 106 8.88 -22.32 -29.31
CA ILE A 106 10.29 -22.69 -29.11
C ILE A 106 10.89 -23.50 -30.26
N GLU A 107 10.12 -24.39 -30.84
CA GLU A 107 10.56 -25.21 -31.99
C GLU A 107 10.83 -24.31 -33.20
N THR A 108 9.91 -23.38 -33.48
CA THR A 108 10.06 -22.44 -34.61
C THR A 108 11.26 -21.51 -34.42
N ILE A 109 11.46 -21.01 -33.18
CA ILE A 109 12.59 -20.15 -32.83
C ILE A 109 13.90 -20.90 -33.02
N LYS A 110 13.97 -22.16 -32.58
CA LYS A 110 15.17 -23.01 -32.73
C LYS A 110 15.41 -23.41 -34.19
N ALA A 111 14.39 -23.80 -34.92
CA ALA A 111 14.50 -24.16 -36.31
C ALA A 111 14.96 -22.99 -37.20
N GLY A 112 14.56 -21.75 -36.83
CA GLY A 112 14.93 -20.54 -37.55
C GLY A 112 16.25 -19.88 -37.08
N GLY A 113 16.92 -20.42 -36.03
CA GLY A 113 18.13 -19.82 -35.44
C GLY A 113 17.89 -18.41 -34.87
N ALA A 114 16.64 -18.14 -34.44
CA ALA A 114 16.18 -16.81 -34.00
C ALA A 114 16.29 -16.55 -32.48
N GLU A 115 17.00 -17.41 -31.74
CA GLU A 115 17.12 -17.36 -30.30
C GLU A 115 17.63 -16.01 -29.78
N ASN A 116 18.69 -15.49 -30.45
CA ASN A 116 19.29 -14.23 -30.03
C ASN A 116 18.33 -13.05 -30.21
N GLY A 117 17.56 -13.04 -31.31
CA GLY A 117 16.55 -12.00 -31.56
C GLY A 117 15.39 -12.05 -30.56
N PHE A 118 14.92 -13.26 -30.26
CA PHE A 118 13.90 -13.47 -29.24
C PHE A 118 14.39 -13.05 -27.86
N PHE A 119 15.58 -13.50 -27.45
CA PHE A 119 16.20 -13.17 -26.18
C PHE A 119 16.41 -11.65 -26.02
N ALA A 120 16.89 -10.97 -27.07
CA ALA A 120 17.08 -9.51 -27.02
C ALA A 120 15.76 -8.77 -26.74
N ARG A 121 14.66 -9.19 -27.38
CA ARG A 121 13.32 -8.64 -27.14
C ARG A 121 12.83 -8.93 -25.71
N TRP A 122 12.95 -10.18 -25.29
CA TRP A 122 12.56 -10.61 -23.94
C TRP A 122 13.36 -9.86 -22.87
N ALA A 123 14.68 -9.76 -23.03
CA ALA A 123 15.57 -9.03 -22.14
C ALA A 123 15.21 -7.52 -22.07
N GLY A 124 14.78 -6.93 -23.19
CA GLY A 124 14.27 -5.57 -23.23
C GLY A 124 13.03 -5.36 -22.35
N TYR A 125 12.08 -6.29 -22.37
CA TYR A 125 10.91 -6.23 -21.47
C TYR A 125 11.32 -6.46 -20.02
N GLN A 126 12.22 -7.40 -19.74
CA GLN A 126 12.75 -7.64 -18.40
C GLN A 126 13.49 -6.40 -17.84
N ALA A 127 14.30 -5.74 -18.67
CA ALA A 127 15.00 -4.51 -18.28
C ALA A 127 14.02 -3.37 -17.97
N SER A 128 12.92 -3.26 -18.73
CA SER A 128 11.86 -2.29 -18.44
C SER A 128 11.20 -2.55 -17.09
N VAL A 129 10.81 -3.80 -16.82
CA VAL A 129 10.22 -4.20 -15.51
C VAL A 129 11.18 -3.89 -14.37
N ASN A 130 12.47 -4.27 -14.50
CA ASN A 130 13.49 -3.98 -13.48
C ASN A 130 13.68 -2.48 -13.27
N THR A 131 13.66 -1.68 -14.33
CA THR A 131 13.79 -0.22 -14.23
C THR A 131 12.62 0.38 -13.43
N GLN A 132 11.39 -0.08 -13.67
CA GLN A 132 10.23 0.38 -12.90
C GLN A 132 10.29 -0.11 -11.46
N SER A 133 10.74 -1.33 -11.21
CA SER A 133 10.94 -1.88 -9.87
C SER A 133 11.96 -1.05 -9.07
N VAL A 134 13.08 -0.69 -9.68
CA VAL A 134 14.08 0.17 -9.05
C VAL A 134 13.53 1.57 -8.74
N LYS A 135 12.76 2.16 -9.68
CA LYS A 135 12.08 3.45 -9.44
C LYS A 135 11.10 3.36 -8.28
N PHE A 136 10.33 2.29 -8.22
CA PHE A 136 9.39 2.05 -7.12
C PHE A 136 10.11 1.92 -5.77
N THR A 137 11.15 1.07 -5.71
CA THR A 137 11.94 0.86 -4.49
C THR A 137 12.64 2.14 -4.01
N LYS A 138 13.21 2.92 -4.94
CA LYS A 138 13.80 4.23 -4.59
C LYS A 138 12.75 5.19 -4.01
N LEU A 139 11.59 5.29 -4.67
CA LEU A 139 10.50 6.14 -4.19
C LEU A 139 10.02 5.67 -2.81
N ASP A 140 9.89 4.36 -2.62
CA ASP A 140 9.45 3.76 -1.36
C ASP A 140 10.46 3.99 -0.23
N ALA A 141 11.75 3.84 -0.51
CA ALA A 141 12.80 4.09 0.47
C ALA A 141 12.84 5.56 0.92
N TYR A 142 12.80 6.52 -0.01
CA TYR A 142 12.83 7.93 0.33
C TYR A 142 11.55 8.40 1.03
N LEU A 143 10.40 8.02 0.53
CA LEU A 143 9.13 8.48 1.06
C LEU A 143 8.68 7.68 2.30
N GLY A 144 9.15 6.43 2.44
CA GLY A 144 8.91 5.60 3.64
C GLY A 144 9.62 6.13 4.89
N LEU A 145 10.70 6.91 4.73
CA LEU A 145 11.38 7.56 5.85
C LEU A 145 10.55 8.70 6.49
N ILE A 146 9.67 9.34 5.72
CA ILE A 146 8.92 10.51 6.20
C ILE A 146 8.02 10.17 7.40
N PRO A 147 7.20 9.11 7.39
CA PRO A 147 6.41 8.73 8.55
C PRO A 147 7.26 8.46 9.80
N THR A 148 8.41 7.83 9.63
CA THR A 148 9.34 7.54 10.72
C THR A 148 9.94 8.81 11.31
N LEU A 149 10.35 9.76 10.47
CA LEU A 149 10.85 11.06 10.91
C LEU A 149 9.77 11.87 11.64
N VAL A 150 8.56 11.93 11.11
CA VAL A 150 7.43 12.62 11.75
C VAL A 150 7.12 12.00 13.11
N SER A 151 7.12 10.67 13.21
CA SER A 151 6.90 9.97 14.48
C SER A 151 8.00 10.26 15.50
N GLY A 152 9.27 10.24 15.09
CA GLY A 152 10.41 10.57 15.94
C GLY A 152 10.37 12.01 16.43
N LEU A 153 10.10 12.98 15.54
CA LEU A 153 9.95 14.39 15.90
C LEU A 153 8.78 14.61 16.86
N THR A 154 7.65 13.92 16.64
CA THR A 154 6.50 14.00 17.53
C THR A 154 6.81 13.46 18.92
N SER A 155 7.47 12.31 19.01
CA SER A 155 7.89 11.71 20.29
C SER A 155 8.84 12.64 21.04
N THR A 156 9.79 13.24 20.36
CA THR A 156 10.71 14.22 20.95
C THR A 156 9.99 15.49 21.40
N ALA A 157 9.07 16.01 20.60
CA ALA A 157 8.30 17.20 20.95
C ALA A 157 7.40 16.95 22.16
N VAL A 158 6.74 15.79 22.23
CA VAL A 158 5.92 15.38 23.38
C VAL A 158 6.78 15.24 24.64
N LEU A 159 8.00 14.71 24.51
CA LEU A 159 8.93 14.58 25.63
C LEU A 159 9.39 15.96 26.12
N MET A 160 9.77 16.86 25.23
CA MET A 160 10.18 18.22 25.59
C MET A 160 9.05 19.01 26.28
N LEU A 161 7.84 18.96 25.71
CA LEU A 161 6.67 19.60 26.32
C LEU A 161 6.28 18.95 27.64
N GLY A 162 6.39 17.64 27.74
CA GLY A 162 6.14 16.90 28.99
C GLY A 162 7.11 17.28 30.09
N VAL A 163 8.40 17.42 29.77
CA VAL A 163 9.42 17.89 30.72
C VAL A 163 9.14 19.34 31.15
N TRP A 164 8.76 20.18 30.21
CA TRP A 164 8.39 21.57 30.50
C TRP A 164 7.17 21.65 31.44
N PHE A 165 6.15 20.81 31.23
CA PHE A 165 5.01 20.70 32.14
C PHE A 165 5.39 20.12 33.50
N ALA A 166 6.37 19.21 33.57
CA ALA A 166 6.88 18.66 34.83
C ALA A 166 7.62 19.71 35.64
N ILE A 167 8.43 20.57 35.04
CA ILE A 167 9.10 21.69 35.70
C ILE A 167 8.07 22.68 36.28
N ASN A 168 6.95 22.89 35.58
CA ASN A 168 5.85 23.72 36.04
C ASN A 168 4.94 23.03 37.08
N GLY A 169 5.26 21.80 37.50
CA GLY A 169 4.54 21.06 38.52
C GLY A 169 3.19 20.46 38.09
N THR A 170 2.84 20.53 36.80
CA THR A 170 1.57 20.01 36.28
C THR A 170 1.63 18.55 35.81
N PHE A 171 2.85 18.05 35.60
CA PHE A 171 3.09 16.66 35.13
C PHE A 171 4.13 15.98 36.02
N THR A 172 4.01 14.65 36.12
CA THR A 172 5.07 13.81 36.72
C THR A 172 5.83 13.06 35.64
N VAL A 173 7.04 12.60 35.97
CA VAL A 173 7.84 11.78 35.04
C VAL A 173 7.05 10.53 34.59
N GLY A 174 6.32 9.90 35.52
CA GLY A 174 5.45 8.76 35.20
C GLY A 174 4.34 9.09 34.19
N MET A 175 3.75 10.30 34.30
CA MET A 175 2.74 10.76 33.32
C MET A 175 3.32 10.98 31.94
N ILE A 176 4.55 11.46 31.83
CA ILE A 176 5.25 11.63 30.56
C ILE A 176 5.45 10.26 29.90
N MET A 177 5.96 9.28 30.67
CA MET A 177 6.19 7.92 30.15
C MET A 177 4.87 7.23 29.75
N ALA A 178 3.82 7.39 30.57
CA ALA A 178 2.49 6.85 30.24
C ALA A 178 1.94 7.49 28.97
N PHE A 179 2.05 8.82 28.82
CA PHE A 179 1.59 9.52 27.63
C PHE A 179 2.35 9.09 26.36
N GLN A 180 3.66 8.88 26.44
CA GLN A 180 4.47 8.33 25.34
C GLN A 180 4.00 6.91 24.94
N GLY A 181 3.69 6.07 25.93
CA GLY A 181 3.12 4.75 25.68
C GLY A 181 1.77 4.84 24.95
N PHE A 182 0.87 5.73 25.39
CA PHE A 182 -0.41 5.95 24.73
C PHE A 182 -0.28 6.54 23.33
N LEU A 183 0.67 7.46 23.12
CA LEU A 183 0.94 8.02 21.80
C LEU A 183 1.39 6.93 20.81
N THR A 184 2.28 6.04 21.24
CA THR A 184 2.75 4.91 20.43
C THR A 184 1.60 3.94 20.14
N ALA A 185 0.82 3.58 21.17
CA ALA A 185 -0.33 2.70 21.04
C ALA A 185 -1.46 3.30 20.18
N PHE A 186 -1.60 4.62 20.13
CA PHE A 186 -2.54 5.34 19.27
C PHE A 186 -2.08 5.42 17.82
N THR A 187 -0.78 5.59 17.59
CA THR A 187 -0.20 5.74 16.24
C THR A 187 -0.33 4.46 15.43
N SER A 188 -0.22 3.29 16.06
CA SER A 188 -0.33 1.99 15.39
C SER A 188 -1.70 1.77 14.72
N PRO A 189 -2.85 1.84 15.44
CA PRO A 189 -4.16 1.74 14.81
C PRO A 189 -4.44 2.85 13.79
N ALA A 190 -3.95 4.07 14.03
CA ALA A 190 -4.10 5.17 13.09
C ALA A 190 -3.41 4.88 11.75
N SER A 191 -2.19 4.35 11.80
CA SER A 191 -1.46 3.91 10.60
C SER A 191 -2.15 2.74 9.88
N ALA A 192 -2.71 1.80 10.63
CA ALA A 192 -3.49 0.69 10.10
C ALA A 192 -4.76 1.18 9.36
N LEU A 193 -5.47 2.17 9.93
CA LEU A 193 -6.64 2.79 9.28
C LEU A 193 -6.26 3.51 7.97
N ILE A 194 -5.13 4.21 7.93
CA ILE A 194 -4.60 4.86 6.72
C ILE A 194 -4.30 3.81 5.64
N SER A 195 -3.63 2.72 6.00
CA SER A 195 -3.30 1.63 5.09
C SER A 195 -4.55 0.90 4.60
N ALA A 196 -5.53 0.67 5.48
CA ALA A 196 -6.81 0.06 5.12
C ALA A 196 -7.59 0.92 4.12
N GLY A 197 -7.58 2.25 4.28
CA GLY A 197 -8.17 3.17 3.30
C GLY A 197 -7.53 3.07 1.92
N GLN A 198 -6.22 2.84 1.84
CA GLN A 198 -5.51 2.59 0.58
C GLN A 198 -5.92 1.25 -0.04
N SER A 199 -5.94 0.18 0.76
CA SER A 199 -6.36 -1.15 0.30
C SER A 199 -7.81 -1.16 -0.20
N LEU A 200 -8.72 -0.43 0.44
CA LEU A 200 -10.10 -0.26 -0.03
C LEU A 200 -10.17 0.46 -1.38
N GLN A 201 -9.33 1.45 -1.60
CA GLN A 201 -9.27 2.16 -2.89
C GLN A 201 -8.71 1.27 -4.00
N GLU A 202 -7.70 0.46 -3.71
CA GLU A 202 -7.17 -0.54 -4.65
C GLU A 202 -8.22 -1.62 -4.97
N MET A 203 -8.93 -2.08 -3.96
CA MET A 203 -10.02 -3.05 -4.09
C MET A 203 -11.16 -2.52 -4.97
N ARG A 204 -11.56 -1.25 -4.79
CA ARG A 204 -12.54 -0.60 -5.65
C ARG A 204 -12.12 -0.64 -7.13
N THR A 205 -10.86 -0.36 -7.42
CA THR A 205 -10.32 -0.42 -8.79
C THR A 205 -10.33 -1.85 -9.34
N GLN A 206 -10.15 -2.88 -8.50
CA GLN A 206 -10.27 -4.27 -8.91
C GLN A 206 -11.74 -4.67 -9.13
N MET A 207 -12.66 -4.19 -8.29
CA MET A 207 -14.10 -4.44 -8.44
C MET A 207 -14.65 -3.82 -9.74
N GLU A 208 -14.27 -2.60 -10.09
CA GLU A 208 -14.65 -1.95 -11.36
C GLU A 208 -14.24 -2.80 -12.58
N ARG A 209 -13.12 -3.54 -12.48
CA ARG A 209 -12.70 -4.50 -13.53
C ARG A 209 -13.50 -5.81 -13.54
N ILE A 210 -14.05 -6.21 -12.41
CA ILE A 210 -14.90 -7.42 -12.31
C ILE A 210 -16.30 -7.10 -12.81
N GLU A 211 -16.81 -5.92 -12.49
CA GLU A 211 -18.15 -5.45 -12.90
C GLU A 211 -18.28 -5.34 -14.43
N ASP A 212 -17.19 -5.05 -15.14
CA ASP A 212 -17.10 -5.09 -16.61
C ASP A 212 -17.31 -6.52 -17.21
N VAL A 213 -17.50 -7.54 -16.36
CA VAL A 213 -17.66 -8.95 -16.74
C VAL A 213 -19.01 -9.53 -16.28
N MET A 214 -19.73 -8.84 -15.43
CA MET A 214 -21.05 -9.25 -14.96
C MET A 214 -22.16 -8.62 -15.77
#